data_45f91b3a558f50224a6b986fd0910b49
#
_entry.id   45f91b3a558f50224a6b986fd0910b49
#
_cell.length_a   1.000
_cell.length_b   1.000
_cell.length_c   1.000
_cell.angle_alpha   90.00
_cell.angle_beta   90.00
_cell.angle_gamma   90.00
#
_symmetry.space_group_name_H-M   'P 1'
#
loop_
_entity.id
_entity.type
_entity.pdbx_description
1 polymer ?
#
loop_
_entity_poly.entity_id
_entity_poly.type
_entity_poly.pdbx_seq_one_letter_code
_entity_poly.pdbx_strand_id
1 'polypeptide(L)'
;KLQYDVFPVNIYYNLRFAVKKWQRSMIYPLTSKDFTFQAHKSVKSADREIYVLVVGEASRAVNWSLWGYERETNPLLSQIQGLALYKDAITQANATHKSVPLILSAANAEHFEDIYGQKSIVEAFKEAGFKTIFLSNQTPNRTFTDYFAAEADFHHNIRPASAGGIYTVNNYDDAMLPLVQHYIDSLPDNLFFVLHTYGSHFNYFERYPREFAHFTPDEATEVEVKNRQQLINAYDNSIRYTDYFLHHLIQILDSTNHTTALYYSPDHGEDLLDDDRKRFLHASPHPTYYQLHIPLFLWFSDQYRQEYICGIGEHVCQYIQCAVCGNIEISVVNHK
;
A
#
# COMPACT_ATOMS: atom_id res chain seq x y z
N LYS A 1 -28.21 18.24 -4.40
CA LYS A 1 -27.74 19.40 -3.60
C LYS A 1 -28.38 19.44 -2.22
N LEU A 2 -29.72 19.48 -2.07
CA LEU A 2 -30.41 19.55 -0.77
C LEU A 2 -29.96 18.49 0.26
N GLN A 3 -29.68 17.27 -0.17
CA GLN A 3 -29.29 16.17 0.70
C GLN A 3 -27.86 16.29 1.26
N TYR A 4 -27.00 17.14 0.69
CA TYR A 4 -25.60 17.30 1.11
C TYR A 4 -25.34 18.63 1.84
N ASP A 5 -26.08 19.67 1.50
CA ASP A 5 -25.74 21.04 1.88
C ASP A 5 -26.70 21.64 2.94
N VAL A 6 -27.88 21.04 3.15
CA VAL A 6 -28.93 21.64 4.03
C VAL A 6 -29.01 20.91 5.36
N PHE A 7 -28.70 21.62 6.43
CA PHE A 7 -28.92 21.16 7.82
C PHE A 7 -30.43 21.23 8.17
N PRO A 8 -31.03 20.22 8.86
CA PRO A 8 -30.41 18.93 9.32
C PRO A 8 -30.55 17.79 8.30
N VAL A 9 -31.00 18.05 7.08
CA VAL A 9 -31.27 17.05 6.04
C VAL A 9 -29.96 16.27 5.70
N ASN A 10 -28.85 16.96 5.62
CA ASN A 10 -27.55 16.36 5.34
C ASN A 10 -27.14 15.35 6.43
N ILE A 11 -27.44 15.59 7.71
CA ILE A 11 -27.14 14.65 8.80
C ILE A 11 -27.90 13.34 8.60
N TYR A 12 -29.21 13.42 8.31
CA TYR A 12 -30.04 12.24 8.08
C TYR A 12 -29.53 11.40 6.90
N TYR A 13 -29.23 12.04 5.76
CA TYR A 13 -28.72 11.35 4.58
C TYR A 13 -27.35 10.74 4.81
N ASN A 14 -26.43 11.47 5.45
CA ASN A 14 -25.09 10.97 5.77
C ASN A 14 -25.13 9.80 6.74
N LEU A 15 -25.99 9.88 7.78
CA LEU A 15 -26.17 8.78 8.73
C LEU A 15 -26.75 7.54 8.03
N ARG A 16 -27.82 7.70 7.23
CA ARG A 16 -28.39 6.60 6.45
C ARG A 16 -27.38 5.97 5.51
N PHE A 17 -26.58 6.79 4.84
CA PHE A 17 -25.53 6.32 3.95
C PHE A 17 -24.44 5.55 4.70
N ALA A 18 -23.98 6.07 5.84
CA ALA A 18 -23.01 5.41 6.70
C ALA A 18 -23.51 4.06 7.22
N VAL A 19 -24.76 4.01 7.71
CA VAL A 19 -25.39 2.75 8.16
C VAL A 19 -25.51 1.75 7.02
N LYS A 20 -25.92 2.17 5.82
CA LYS A 20 -26.00 1.28 4.65
C LYS A 20 -24.62 0.73 4.27
N LYS A 21 -23.59 1.58 4.23
CA LYS A 21 -22.22 1.13 3.95
C LYS A 21 -21.73 0.16 5.02
N TRP A 22 -21.93 0.48 6.29
CA TRP A 22 -21.55 -0.39 7.39
C TRP A 22 -22.24 -1.76 7.30
N GLN A 23 -23.55 -1.80 7.05
CA GLN A 23 -24.28 -3.06 6.85
C GLN A 23 -23.70 -3.88 5.69
N ARG A 24 -23.41 -3.25 4.54
CA ARG A 24 -22.81 -3.94 3.38
C ARG A 24 -21.43 -4.48 3.71
N SER A 25 -20.62 -3.72 4.43
CA SER A 25 -19.29 -4.21 4.86
C SER A 25 -19.42 -5.41 5.80
N MET A 26 -20.36 -5.37 6.75
CA MET A 26 -20.60 -6.46 7.69
C MET A 26 -21.02 -7.78 7.03
N ILE A 27 -21.73 -7.72 5.91
CA ILE A 27 -22.17 -8.92 5.17
C ILE A 27 -21.17 -9.38 4.12
N TYR A 28 -20.03 -8.67 3.96
CA TYR A 28 -18.99 -9.01 2.98
C TYR A 28 -18.57 -10.49 3.01
N PRO A 29 -18.33 -11.13 4.17
CA PRO A 29 -17.98 -12.55 4.21
C PRO A 29 -19.04 -13.48 3.61
N LEU A 30 -20.30 -13.04 3.54
CA LEU A 30 -21.38 -13.78 2.92
C LEU A 30 -21.51 -13.47 1.42
N THR A 31 -21.35 -12.20 1.03
CA THR A 31 -21.53 -11.76 -0.37
C THR A 31 -20.34 -12.15 -1.26
N SER A 32 -19.15 -12.29 -0.70
CA SER A 32 -17.95 -12.73 -1.41
C SER A 32 -17.66 -14.24 -1.31
N LYS A 33 -18.50 -15.00 -0.57
CA LYS A 33 -18.25 -16.39 -0.22
C LYS A 33 -17.97 -17.30 -1.43
N ASP A 34 -18.78 -17.15 -2.48
CA ASP A 34 -18.73 -18.00 -3.66
C ASP A 34 -17.90 -17.37 -4.80
N PHE A 35 -17.24 -16.25 -4.53
CA PHE A 35 -16.36 -15.61 -5.50
C PHE A 35 -15.05 -16.38 -5.64
N THR A 36 -14.61 -16.59 -6.86
CA THR A 36 -13.29 -17.16 -7.20
C THR A 36 -12.71 -16.46 -8.41
N PHE A 37 -11.41 -16.25 -8.42
CA PHE A 37 -10.66 -15.77 -9.58
C PHE A 37 -10.38 -16.87 -10.59
N GLN A 38 -10.53 -18.15 -10.20
CA GLN A 38 -10.04 -19.31 -10.94
C GLN A 38 -8.55 -19.16 -11.33
N ALA A 39 -7.80 -18.54 -10.43
CA ALA A 39 -6.42 -18.19 -10.67
C ALA A 39 -5.52 -19.44 -10.63
N HIS A 40 -4.60 -19.52 -11.56
CA HIS A 40 -3.60 -20.56 -11.63
C HIS A 40 -2.28 -20.01 -12.18
N LYS A 41 -1.18 -20.66 -11.87
CA LYS A 41 0.11 -20.30 -12.46
C LYS A 41 0.13 -20.65 -13.94
N SER A 42 0.40 -19.66 -14.79
CA SER A 42 0.54 -19.86 -16.25
C SER A 42 1.84 -20.59 -16.61
N VAL A 43 2.89 -20.38 -15.83
CA VAL A 43 4.21 -21.02 -15.99
C VAL A 43 4.58 -21.70 -14.67
N LYS A 44 5.07 -22.93 -14.75
CA LYS A 44 5.65 -23.61 -13.59
C LYS A 44 7.12 -23.23 -13.51
N SER A 45 7.47 -22.31 -12.60
CA SER A 45 8.86 -22.08 -12.24
C SER A 45 9.44 -23.33 -11.58
N ALA A 46 10.71 -23.64 -11.88
CA ALA A 46 11.45 -24.68 -11.18
C ALA A 46 11.88 -24.21 -9.78
N ASP A 47 11.99 -22.88 -9.59
CA ASP A 47 12.41 -22.26 -8.36
C ASP A 47 11.23 -21.84 -7.49
N ARG A 48 11.49 -21.68 -6.20
CA ARG A 48 10.59 -21.08 -5.25
C ARG A 48 10.36 -19.62 -5.59
N GLU A 49 9.12 -19.20 -5.53
CA GLU A 49 8.71 -17.82 -5.83
C GLU A 49 8.26 -17.10 -4.56
N ILE A 50 8.75 -15.86 -4.38
CA ILE A 50 8.37 -15.02 -3.23
C ILE A 50 8.01 -13.63 -3.78
N TYR A 51 6.74 -13.26 -3.66
CA TYR A 51 6.22 -11.99 -4.15
C TYR A 51 5.74 -11.12 -2.99
N VAL A 52 6.05 -9.83 -3.07
CA VAL A 52 5.72 -8.87 -2.02
C VAL A 52 5.00 -7.67 -2.62
N LEU A 53 3.79 -7.41 -2.14
CA LEU A 53 3.06 -6.18 -2.37
C LEU A 53 3.19 -5.31 -1.12
N VAL A 54 3.86 -4.17 -1.23
CA VAL A 54 3.93 -3.16 -0.17
C VAL A 54 2.94 -2.05 -0.46
N VAL A 55 1.92 -1.95 0.39
CA VAL A 55 0.96 -0.84 0.38
C VAL A 55 1.50 0.23 1.32
N GLY A 56 2.05 1.31 0.73
CA GLY A 56 2.52 2.49 1.45
C GLY A 56 1.36 3.36 1.95
N GLU A 57 1.65 4.29 2.84
CA GLU A 57 0.68 5.22 3.40
C GLU A 57 1.12 6.67 3.20
N ALA A 58 0.21 7.50 2.67
CA ALA A 58 0.33 8.96 2.60
C ALA A 58 1.62 9.48 1.93
N SER A 59 2.16 8.79 0.93
CA SER A 59 3.46 9.11 0.32
C SER A 59 3.30 9.69 -1.09
N ARG A 60 3.66 10.97 -1.27
CA ARG A 60 3.57 11.68 -2.56
C ARG A 60 4.89 11.64 -3.33
N ALA A 61 4.83 11.44 -4.65
CA ALA A 61 6.00 11.29 -5.51
C ALA A 61 6.92 12.51 -5.52
N VAL A 62 6.37 13.73 -5.41
CA VAL A 62 7.13 14.98 -5.50
C VAL A 62 8.13 15.19 -4.35
N ASN A 63 8.09 14.39 -3.28
CA ASN A 63 9.07 14.40 -2.20
C ASN A 63 10.06 13.22 -2.26
N TRP A 64 10.03 12.43 -3.34
CA TRP A 64 10.99 11.35 -3.55
C TRP A 64 12.14 11.79 -4.46
N SER A 65 13.39 11.72 -3.99
CA SER A 65 14.56 12.08 -4.80
C SER A 65 14.69 11.22 -6.06
N LEU A 66 14.24 9.97 -6.03
CA LEU A 66 14.14 9.09 -7.21
C LEU A 66 13.16 9.63 -8.27
N TRP A 67 12.21 10.49 -7.90
CA TRP A 67 11.27 11.18 -8.80
C TRP A 67 11.74 12.61 -9.17
N GLY A 68 12.94 13.01 -8.73
CA GLY A 68 13.54 14.30 -9.06
C GLY A 68 13.38 15.38 -7.99
N TYR A 69 13.00 15.01 -6.78
CA TYR A 69 13.02 15.92 -5.64
C TYR A 69 14.45 16.33 -5.31
N GLU A 70 14.67 17.63 -5.01
CA GLU A 70 16.00 18.19 -4.78
C GLU A 70 16.68 17.68 -3.49
N ARG A 71 15.87 17.28 -2.50
CA ARG A 71 16.39 16.76 -1.22
C ARG A 71 16.56 15.24 -1.31
N GLU A 72 17.65 14.74 -0.74
CA GLU A 72 17.99 13.32 -0.77
C GLU A 72 17.12 12.52 0.19
N THR A 73 15.93 12.13 -0.25
CA THR A 73 14.96 11.35 0.53
C THR A 73 15.04 9.84 0.28
N ASN A 74 15.73 9.41 -0.79
CA ASN A 74 15.89 7.99 -1.12
C ASN A 74 17.37 7.58 -1.33
N PRO A 75 18.28 7.81 -0.33
CA PRO A 75 19.69 7.53 -0.51
C PRO A 75 20.01 6.05 -0.66
N LEU A 76 19.23 5.15 -0.08
CA LEU A 76 19.47 3.71 -0.10
C LEU A 76 18.88 3.05 -1.35
N LEU A 77 17.62 3.32 -1.68
CA LEU A 77 16.97 2.80 -2.90
C LEU A 77 17.66 3.29 -4.17
N SER A 78 18.28 4.48 -4.16
CA SER A 78 19.06 4.98 -5.30
C SER A 78 20.26 4.10 -5.67
N GLN A 79 20.71 3.25 -4.76
CA GLN A 79 21.83 2.31 -4.96
C GLN A 79 21.36 0.92 -5.40
N ILE A 80 20.05 0.65 -5.35
CA ILE A 80 19.46 -0.64 -5.73
C ILE A 80 19.38 -0.74 -7.26
N GLN A 81 19.90 -1.85 -7.78
CA GLN A 81 19.73 -2.21 -9.19
C GLN A 81 18.40 -2.92 -9.42
N GLY A 82 17.85 -2.77 -10.63
CA GLY A 82 16.64 -3.48 -11.02
C GLY A 82 15.33 -2.81 -10.56
N LEU A 83 15.37 -1.55 -10.12
CA LEU A 83 14.17 -0.76 -9.88
C LEU A 83 13.56 -0.28 -11.21
N ALA A 84 12.28 -0.57 -11.42
CA ALA A 84 11.46 -0.02 -12.50
C ALA A 84 10.53 1.06 -11.93
N LEU A 85 10.83 2.33 -12.21
CA LEU A 85 10.12 3.49 -11.65
C LEU A 85 9.02 3.96 -12.60
N TYR A 86 7.79 4.12 -12.10
CA TYR A 86 6.65 4.68 -12.83
C TYR A 86 6.45 6.14 -12.44
N LYS A 87 6.93 7.04 -13.29
CA LYS A 87 7.06 8.47 -12.96
C LYS A 87 5.72 9.21 -12.85
N ASP A 88 4.69 8.76 -13.57
CA ASP A 88 3.40 9.43 -13.69
C ASP A 88 2.24 8.61 -13.09
N ALA A 89 2.53 7.81 -12.05
CA ALA A 89 1.52 6.99 -11.40
C ALA A 89 0.54 7.84 -10.59
N ILE A 90 -0.75 7.64 -10.85
CA ILE A 90 -1.86 8.33 -10.17
C ILE A 90 -2.72 7.31 -9.44
N THR A 91 -2.91 7.50 -8.14
CA THR A 91 -3.84 6.67 -7.36
C THR A 91 -5.30 6.98 -7.71
N GLN A 92 -6.16 5.97 -7.60
CA GLN A 92 -7.59 6.09 -7.93
C GLN A 92 -8.42 6.80 -6.85
N ALA A 93 -7.89 6.98 -5.65
CA ALA A 93 -8.56 7.67 -4.55
C ALA A 93 -7.53 8.36 -3.64
N ASN A 94 -7.99 9.34 -2.87
CA ASN A 94 -7.15 10.15 -1.98
C ASN A 94 -7.45 9.89 -0.50
N ALA A 95 -7.89 8.68 -0.16
CA ALA A 95 -8.20 8.30 1.22
C ALA A 95 -8.05 6.80 1.41
N THR A 96 -7.36 6.38 2.44
CA THR A 96 -6.94 5.00 2.74
C THR A 96 -8.09 4.00 2.64
N HIS A 97 -9.25 4.30 3.24
CA HIS A 97 -10.42 3.41 3.22
C HIS A 97 -11.04 3.18 1.82
N LYS A 98 -10.60 3.93 0.82
CA LYS A 98 -10.99 3.75 -0.59
C LYS A 98 -9.83 3.22 -1.42
N SER A 99 -8.63 3.79 -1.27
CA SER A 99 -7.46 3.45 -2.06
C SER A 99 -6.98 2.03 -1.80
N VAL A 100 -6.85 1.63 -0.54
CA VAL A 100 -6.33 0.30 -0.18
C VAL A 100 -7.22 -0.82 -0.73
N PRO A 101 -8.56 -0.78 -0.60
CA PRO A 101 -9.41 -1.77 -1.26
C PRO A 101 -9.27 -1.81 -2.79
N LEU A 102 -9.04 -0.66 -3.45
CA LEU A 102 -8.83 -0.61 -4.89
C LEU A 102 -7.46 -1.17 -5.31
N ILE A 103 -6.42 -1.00 -4.47
CA ILE A 103 -5.10 -1.62 -4.69
C ILE A 103 -5.16 -3.14 -4.55
N LEU A 104 -5.96 -3.63 -3.59
CA LEU A 104 -6.02 -5.04 -3.22
C LEU A 104 -7.09 -5.84 -3.97
N SER A 105 -7.92 -5.24 -4.83
CA SER A 105 -8.99 -5.92 -5.54
C SER A 105 -8.99 -5.61 -7.04
N ALA A 106 -9.82 -6.31 -7.81
CA ALA A 106 -10.04 -6.01 -9.22
C ALA A 106 -11.01 -4.84 -9.45
N ALA A 107 -11.59 -4.28 -8.38
CA ALA A 107 -12.44 -3.09 -8.47
C ALA A 107 -11.63 -1.84 -8.85
N ASN A 108 -12.32 -0.85 -9.39
CA ASN A 108 -11.73 0.44 -9.75
C ASN A 108 -12.61 1.61 -9.29
N ALA A 109 -12.19 2.85 -9.48
CA ALA A 109 -12.93 4.02 -9.02
C ALA A 109 -14.32 4.16 -9.65
N GLU A 110 -14.52 3.68 -10.89
CA GLU A 110 -15.81 3.70 -11.59
C GLU A 110 -16.76 2.59 -11.09
N HIS A 111 -16.19 1.45 -10.70
CA HIS A 111 -16.90 0.27 -10.21
C HIS A 111 -16.48 -0.09 -8.78
N PHE A 112 -16.41 0.92 -7.90
CA PHE A 112 -15.99 0.74 -6.51
C PHE A 112 -16.88 -0.25 -5.73
N GLU A 113 -18.17 -0.33 -6.08
CA GLU A 113 -19.13 -1.19 -5.41
C GLU A 113 -18.85 -2.70 -5.57
N ASP A 114 -17.99 -3.07 -6.53
CA ASP A 114 -17.60 -4.46 -6.76
C ASP A 114 -16.82 -5.07 -5.59
N ILE A 115 -16.14 -4.23 -4.78
CA ILE A 115 -15.46 -4.68 -3.55
C ILE A 115 -16.38 -5.44 -2.58
N TYR A 116 -17.71 -5.22 -2.65
CA TYR A 116 -18.65 -5.87 -1.74
C TYR A 116 -19.00 -7.31 -2.13
N GLY A 117 -18.61 -7.75 -3.33
CA GLY A 117 -18.89 -9.09 -3.82
C GLY A 117 -17.66 -9.85 -4.33
N GLN A 118 -16.50 -9.20 -4.38
CA GLN A 118 -15.25 -9.78 -4.87
C GLN A 118 -14.27 -10.02 -3.73
N LYS A 119 -13.41 -11.03 -3.88
CA LYS A 119 -12.25 -11.27 -3.02
C LYS A 119 -11.08 -10.37 -3.41
N SER A 120 -10.07 -10.31 -2.54
CA SER A 120 -8.84 -9.56 -2.79
C SER A 120 -7.82 -10.37 -3.60
N ILE A 121 -6.74 -9.70 -4.03
CA ILE A 121 -5.57 -10.33 -4.67
C ILE A 121 -4.96 -11.44 -3.81
N VAL A 122 -5.13 -11.37 -2.49
CA VAL A 122 -4.68 -12.42 -1.55
C VAL A 122 -5.31 -13.76 -1.90
N GLU A 123 -6.61 -13.79 -2.18
CA GLU A 123 -7.31 -15.01 -2.60
C GLU A 123 -6.83 -15.51 -3.97
N ALA A 124 -6.56 -14.60 -4.93
CA ALA A 124 -6.04 -14.99 -6.23
C ALA A 124 -4.69 -15.73 -6.12
N PHE A 125 -3.76 -15.22 -5.28
CA PHE A 125 -2.50 -15.90 -5.02
C PHE A 125 -2.69 -17.24 -4.29
N LYS A 126 -3.64 -17.30 -3.37
CA LYS A 126 -3.99 -18.54 -2.67
C LYS A 126 -4.54 -19.61 -3.62
N GLU A 127 -5.44 -19.22 -4.52
CA GLU A 127 -5.93 -20.11 -5.60
C GLU A 127 -4.80 -20.59 -6.52
N ALA A 128 -3.81 -19.72 -6.79
CA ALA A 128 -2.62 -20.07 -7.57
C ALA A 128 -1.59 -20.92 -6.82
N GLY A 129 -1.86 -21.31 -5.57
CA GLY A 129 -1.04 -22.24 -4.78
C GLY A 129 0.05 -21.59 -3.94
N PHE A 130 -0.01 -20.28 -3.70
CA PHE A 130 0.89 -19.58 -2.78
C PHE A 130 0.37 -19.66 -1.33
N LYS A 131 1.30 -19.71 -0.37
CA LYS A 131 0.99 -19.35 1.00
C LYS A 131 0.97 -17.84 1.14
N THR A 132 -0.09 -17.32 1.75
CA THR A 132 -0.36 -15.88 1.78
C THR A 132 -0.19 -15.32 3.18
N ILE A 133 0.54 -14.22 3.30
CA ILE A 133 0.87 -13.55 4.56
C ILE A 133 0.50 -12.08 4.45
N PHE A 134 -0.35 -11.59 5.36
CA PHE A 134 -0.72 -10.17 5.45
C PHE A 134 -0.18 -9.58 6.76
N LEU A 135 0.78 -8.67 6.66
CA LEU A 135 1.33 -7.95 7.80
C LEU A 135 0.89 -6.48 7.73
N SER A 136 0.33 -5.95 8.79
CA SER A 136 -0.13 -4.57 8.84
C SER A 136 0.42 -3.84 10.07
N ASN A 137 1.00 -2.65 9.84
CA ASN A 137 1.35 -1.71 10.88
C ASN A 137 0.24 -0.67 11.12
N GLN A 138 -0.96 -0.92 10.60
CA GLN A 138 -2.15 -0.11 10.85
C GLN A 138 -2.98 -0.72 11.98
N THR A 139 -3.73 0.13 12.67
CA THR A 139 -4.68 -0.34 13.70
C THR A 139 -5.92 -0.92 13.04
N PRO A 140 -6.36 -2.12 13.43
CA PRO A 140 -7.61 -2.70 12.93
C PRO A 140 -8.80 -1.75 13.14
N ASN A 141 -9.56 -1.51 12.10
CA ASN A 141 -10.66 -0.53 12.11
C ASN A 141 -11.97 -1.07 11.53
N ARG A 142 -12.04 -2.37 11.23
CA ARG A 142 -13.20 -3.07 10.64
C ARG A 142 -13.60 -2.52 9.27
N THR A 143 -12.62 -2.07 8.50
CA THR A 143 -12.78 -1.70 7.09
C THR A 143 -12.48 -2.88 6.16
N PHE A 144 -12.59 -2.67 4.85
CA PHE A 144 -12.25 -3.69 3.86
C PHE A 144 -10.81 -4.19 3.94
N THR A 145 -9.87 -3.36 4.41
CA THR A 145 -8.49 -3.79 4.65
C THR A 145 -8.42 -4.96 5.63
N ASP A 146 -9.18 -4.90 6.72
CA ASP A 146 -9.21 -5.99 7.71
C ASP A 146 -9.87 -7.25 7.15
N TYR A 147 -10.92 -7.11 6.33
CA TYR A 147 -11.55 -8.27 5.67
C TYR A 147 -10.61 -8.93 4.67
N PHE A 148 -9.90 -8.16 3.87
CA PHE A 148 -8.92 -8.68 2.92
C PHE A 148 -7.71 -9.30 3.62
N ALA A 149 -7.27 -8.72 4.74
CA ALA A 149 -6.23 -9.33 5.58
C ALA A 149 -6.67 -10.71 6.13
N ALA A 150 -7.94 -10.86 6.49
CA ALA A 150 -8.49 -12.12 6.99
C ALA A 150 -8.62 -13.21 5.91
N GLU A 151 -8.45 -12.89 4.62
CA GLU A 151 -8.38 -13.89 3.53
C GLU A 151 -7.03 -14.62 3.52
N ALA A 152 -5.96 -14.02 4.07
CA ALA A 152 -4.64 -14.62 4.09
C ALA A 152 -4.56 -15.86 4.98
N ASP A 153 -3.64 -16.78 4.65
CA ASP A 153 -3.35 -17.95 5.52
C ASP A 153 -2.82 -17.46 6.88
N PHE A 154 -2.02 -16.40 6.89
CA PHE A 154 -1.48 -15.75 8.09
C PHE A 154 -1.70 -14.26 8.01
N HIS A 155 -2.27 -13.66 9.06
CA HIS A 155 -2.33 -12.20 9.14
C HIS A 155 -1.98 -11.70 10.53
N HIS A 156 -1.22 -10.60 10.59
CA HIS A 156 -0.80 -9.97 11.83
C HIS A 156 -0.90 -8.45 11.74
N ASN A 157 -1.56 -7.86 12.73
CA ASN A 157 -1.46 -6.44 12.99
C ASN A 157 -0.37 -6.24 14.04
N ILE A 158 0.79 -5.70 13.65
CA ILE A 158 1.89 -5.44 14.58
C ILE A 158 1.61 -4.25 15.48
N ARG A 159 0.65 -3.39 15.11
CA ARG A 159 0.13 -2.34 15.94
C ARG A 159 -1.11 -2.83 16.68
N PRO A 160 -1.06 -2.99 18.01
CA PRO A 160 -2.18 -3.53 18.76
C PRO A 160 -3.39 -2.58 18.70
N ALA A 161 -4.59 -3.15 18.70
CA ALA A 161 -5.80 -2.38 18.92
C ALA A 161 -5.72 -1.72 20.32
N SER A 162 -5.88 -0.39 20.38
CA SER A 162 -5.78 0.32 21.65
C SER A 162 -6.95 -0.02 22.57
N ALA A 163 -6.68 -0.62 23.71
CA ALA A 163 -7.62 -0.66 24.81
C ALA A 163 -7.72 0.77 25.39
N GLY A 164 -8.84 1.47 25.11
CA GLY A 164 -9.13 2.79 25.68
C GLY A 164 -8.50 4.00 24.98
N GLY A 165 -8.04 3.85 23.72
CA GLY A 165 -7.62 4.99 22.89
C GLY A 165 -6.21 5.57 23.20
N ILE A 166 -5.46 4.96 24.12
CA ILE A 166 -4.07 5.36 24.40
C ILE A 166 -3.13 4.38 23.70
N TYR A 167 -2.46 4.84 22.63
CA TYR A 167 -1.42 4.08 21.94
C TYR A 167 -0.16 4.08 22.81
N THR A 168 0.17 2.94 23.42
CA THR A 168 1.34 2.81 24.29
C THR A 168 2.60 2.37 23.54
N VAL A 169 2.47 1.92 22.29
CA VAL A 169 3.59 1.42 21.47
C VAL A 169 3.50 2.02 20.08
N ASN A 170 4.55 2.76 19.69
CA ASN A 170 4.73 3.26 18.34
C ASN A 170 5.68 2.28 17.60
N ASN A 171 5.12 1.25 16.96
CA ASN A 171 5.90 0.38 16.11
C ASN A 171 6.21 1.09 14.79
N TYR A 172 7.48 1.04 14.38
CA TYR A 172 7.91 1.49 13.06
C TYR A 172 7.74 0.35 12.04
N ASP A 173 7.76 0.70 10.76
CA ASP A 173 7.47 -0.27 9.69
C ASP A 173 8.52 -1.39 9.58
N ASP A 174 9.76 -1.12 9.99
CA ASP A 174 10.84 -2.11 10.03
C ASP A 174 10.56 -3.29 11.00
N ALA A 175 9.66 -3.12 11.96
CA ALA A 175 9.19 -4.21 12.80
C ALA A 175 8.53 -5.38 12.02
N MET A 176 8.14 -5.15 10.76
CA MET A 176 7.67 -6.22 9.88
C MET A 176 8.80 -7.08 9.31
N LEU A 177 10.04 -6.55 9.18
CA LEU A 177 11.16 -7.26 8.54
C LEU A 177 11.50 -8.60 9.19
N PRO A 178 11.60 -8.70 10.54
CA PRO A 178 11.83 -10.00 11.19
C PRO A 178 10.73 -11.03 10.94
N LEU A 179 9.47 -10.57 10.78
CA LEU A 179 8.35 -11.46 10.46
C LEU A 179 8.42 -11.96 9.02
N VAL A 180 8.79 -11.09 8.06
CA VAL A 180 9.03 -11.50 6.67
C VAL A 180 10.11 -12.57 6.63
N GLN A 181 11.27 -12.34 7.28
CA GLN A 181 12.35 -13.32 7.35
C GLN A 181 11.88 -14.63 7.98
N HIS A 182 11.15 -14.56 9.09
CA HIS A 182 10.61 -15.74 9.77
C HIS A 182 9.75 -16.61 8.85
N TYR A 183 8.82 -16.01 8.08
CA TYR A 183 7.98 -16.77 7.16
C TYR A 183 8.77 -17.32 5.97
N ILE A 184 9.75 -16.59 5.46
CA ILE A 184 10.65 -17.09 4.42
C ILE A 184 11.41 -18.33 4.89
N ASP A 185 11.91 -18.32 6.11
CA ASP A 185 12.72 -19.42 6.66
C ASP A 185 11.87 -20.64 7.10
N SER A 186 10.64 -20.38 7.57
CA SER A 186 9.80 -21.44 8.17
C SER A 186 8.88 -22.16 7.18
N LEU A 187 8.51 -21.53 6.07
CA LEU A 187 7.60 -22.09 5.07
C LEU A 187 8.37 -22.43 3.79
N PRO A 188 8.32 -23.68 3.29
CA PRO A 188 8.99 -24.08 2.05
C PRO A 188 8.21 -23.72 0.78
N ASP A 189 6.99 -23.24 0.92
CA ASP A 189 6.05 -22.95 -0.15
C ASP A 189 6.44 -21.72 -0.98
N ASN A 190 5.80 -21.49 -2.12
CA ASN A 190 5.74 -20.19 -2.75
C ASN A 190 4.99 -19.22 -1.84
N LEU A 191 5.50 -17.99 -1.69
CA LEU A 191 4.96 -17.02 -0.73
C LEU A 191 4.46 -15.76 -1.42
N PHE A 192 3.31 -15.27 -0.96
CA PHE A 192 2.82 -13.94 -1.30
C PHE A 192 2.60 -13.13 -0.03
N PHE A 193 3.31 -12.02 0.07
CA PHE A 193 3.18 -11.07 1.18
C PHE A 193 2.41 -9.83 0.75
N VAL A 194 1.51 -9.37 1.60
CA VAL A 194 1.00 -8.01 1.60
C VAL A 194 1.52 -7.32 2.86
N LEU A 195 2.28 -6.25 2.69
CA LEU A 195 2.82 -5.43 3.79
C LEU A 195 2.12 -4.07 3.76
N HIS A 196 1.28 -3.79 4.74
CA HIS A 196 0.56 -2.53 4.86
C HIS A 196 1.23 -1.65 5.90
N THR A 197 1.98 -0.65 5.44
CA THR A 197 2.81 0.22 6.28
C THR A 197 2.00 1.30 6.98
N TYR A 198 2.60 1.93 7.97
CA TYR A 198 2.10 3.18 8.56
C TYR A 198 2.75 4.41 7.91
N GLY A 199 3.82 4.22 7.18
CA GLY A 199 4.44 5.13 6.23
C GLY A 199 4.57 6.57 6.70
N SER A 200 4.06 7.50 5.87
CA SER A 200 4.09 8.94 6.16
C SER A 200 2.78 9.49 6.73
N HIS A 201 2.03 8.67 7.49
CA HIS A 201 0.81 9.12 8.15
C HIS A 201 1.09 10.24 9.18
N PHE A 202 0.28 11.29 9.21
CA PHE A 202 0.41 12.38 10.19
C PHE A 202 0.18 11.83 11.64
N ASN A 203 0.96 12.23 12.70
CA ASN A 203 2.07 13.21 12.72
C ASN A 203 3.36 12.59 12.16
N TYR A 204 3.95 13.23 11.19
CA TYR A 204 5.10 12.70 10.44
C TYR A 204 6.33 12.41 11.31
N PHE A 205 6.67 13.30 12.27
CA PHE A 205 7.84 13.13 13.14
C PHE A 205 7.75 11.92 14.08
N GLU A 206 6.58 11.29 14.19
CA GLU A 206 6.39 10.03 14.91
C GLU A 206 6.59 8.78 14.02
N ARG A 207 6.89 8.96 12.75
CA ARG A 207 6.98 7.85 11.78
C ARG A 207 8.37 7.26 11.64
N TYR A 208 9.35 7.81 12.33
CA TYR A 208 10.75 7.36 12.33
C TYR A 208 11.37 7.52 13.73
N PRO A 209 12.37 6.68 14.08
CA PRO A 209 13.18 6.87 15.29
C PRO A 209 13.90 8.21 15.24
N ARG A 210 14.12 8.85 16.39
CA ARG A 210 14.73 10.20 16.45
C ARG A 210 16.13 10.28 15.83
N GLU A 211 16.89 9.20 15.89
CA GLU A 211 18.20 9.08 15.23
C GLU A 211 18.14 9.15 13.71
N PHE A 212 16.96 8.91 13.10
CA PHE A 212 16.72 9.06 11.66
C PHE A 212 16.34 10.48 11.24
N ALA A 213 16.18 11.43 12.17
CA ALA A 213 15.88 12.82 11.86
C ALA A 213 17.07 13.47 11.14
N HIS A 214 17.02 13.50 9.81
CA HIS A 214 18.05 14.10 8.95
C HIS A 214 17.78 15.58 8.68
N PHE A 215 16.53 15.92 8.42
CA PHE A 215 16.10 17.29 8.15
C PHE A 215 15.48 17.89 9.41
N THR A 216 16.09 18.94 9.95
CA THR A 216 15.67 19.58 11.21
C THR A 216 15.58 21.11 11.06
N PRO A 217 14.77 21.79 11.90
CA PRO A 217 13.85 21.25 12.91
C PRO A 217 12.64 20.54 12.28
N ASP A 218 12.08 19.51 12.96
CA ASP A 218 11.04 18.62 12.43
C ASP A 218 9.89 18.32 13.43
N GLU A 219 9.83 18.98 14.57
CA GLU A 219 8.90 18.67 15.67
C GLU A 219 7.59 19.50 15.64
N ALA A 220 7.21 20.05 14.47
CA ALA A 220 5.95 20.80 14.40
C ALA A 220 4.74 19.88 14.52
N THR A 221 3.91 20.13 15.52
CA THR A 221 2.61 19.47 15.73
C THR A 221 1.43 20.33 15.27
N GLU A 222 1.65 21.66 15.19
CA GLU A 222 0.64 22.61 14.76
C GLU A 222 0.72 22.84 13.25
N VAL A 223 -0.42 22.66 12.58
CA VAL A 223 -0.56 22.84 11.14
C VAL A 223 -0.80 24.31 10.81
N GLU A 224 0.28 25.07 10.75
CA GLU A 224 0.26 26.48 10.39
C GLU A 224 1.30 26.78 9.31
N VAL A 225 1.04 27.80 8.50
CA VAL A 225 1.96 28.21 7.42
C VAL A 225 3.35 28.56 7.95
N LYS A 226 3.44 29.15 9.15
CA LYS A 226 4.74 29.47 9.80
C LYS A 226 5.58 28.21 10.11
N ASN A 227 4.91 27.05 10.32
CA ASN A 227 5.54 25.78 10.64
C ASN A 227 5.77 24.89 9.41
N ARG A 228 5.39 25.37 8.21
CA ARG A 228 5.42 24.56 6.98
C ARG A 228 6.75 23.86 6.74
N GLN A 229 7.87 24.56 6.95
CA GLN A 229 9.19 23.96 6.74
C GLN A 229 9.49 22.82 7.71
N GLN A 230 9.06 22.92 8.97
CA GLN A 230 9.22 21.85 9.94
C GLN A 230 8.34 20.64 9.60
N LEU A 231 7.11 20.88 9.12
CA LEU A 231 6.22 19.81 8.65
C LEU A 231 6.81 19.08 7.44
N ILE A 232 7.40 19.81 6.47
CA ILE A 232 8.10 19.22 5.32
C ILE A 232 9.33 18.44 5.79
N ASN A 233 10.11 18.97 6.74
CA ASN A 233 11.28 18.27 7.29
C ASN A 233 10.88 16.92 7.90
N ALA A 234 9.82 16.90 8.72
CA ALA A 234 9.30 15.67 9.30
C ALA A 234 8.77 14.70 8.23
N TYR A 235 8.07 15.22 7.24
CA TYR A 235 7.56 14.42 6.12
C TYR A 235 8.69 13.78 5.31
N ASP A 236 9.71 14.56 4.96
CA ASP A 236 10.88 14.06 4.22
C ASP A 236 11.68 13.04 5.03
N ASN A 237 11.78 13.20 6.35
CA ASN A 237 12.37 12.20 7.23
C ASN A 237 11.55 10.89 7.25
N SER A 238 10.23 10.97 7.23
CA SER A 238 9.37 9.77 7.15
C SER A 238 9.55 9.02 5.82
N ILE A 239 9.77 9.75 4.71
CA ILE A 239 10.12 9.14 3.41
C ILE A 239 11.50 8.49 3.47
N ARG A 240 12.49 9.13 4.10
CA ARG A 240 13.81 8.49 4.31
C ARG A 240 13.72 7.21 5.14
N TYR A 241 12.80 7.15 6.08
CA TYR A 241 12.57 5.94 6.85
C TYR A 241 11.85 4.85 6.03
N THR A 242 10.95 5.24 5.16
CA THR A 242 10.35 4.34 4.17
C THR A 242 11.41 3.79 3.20
N ASP A 243 12.35 4.62 2.76
CA ASP A 243 13.52 4.22 1.96
C ASP A 243 14.36 3.17 2.68
N TYR A 244 14.65 3.39 3.97
CA TYR A 244 15.35 2.42 4.82
C TYR A 244 14.61 1.08 4.90
N PHE A 245 13.32 1.11 5.19
CA PHE A 245 12.49 -0.09 5.28
C PHE A 245 12.48 -0.89 3.98
N LEU A 246 12.20 -0.24 2.85
CA LEU A 246 12.12 -0.87 1.54
C LEU A 246 13.47 -1.43 1.08
N HIS A 247 14.55 -0.71 1.34
CA HIS A 247 15.89 -1.17 1.05
C HIS A 247 16.22 -2.48 1.79
N HIS A 248 15.97 -2.55 3.10
CA HIS A 248 16.23 -3.75 3.88
C HIS A 248 15.30 -4.91 3.51
N LEU A 249 14.05 -4.62 3.16
CA LEU A 249 13.14 -5.62 2.62
C LEU A 249 13.68 -6.23 1.32
N ILE A 250 14.16 -5.39 0.40
CA ILE A 250 14.78 -5.84 -0.85
C ILE A 250 16.03 -6.69 -0.57
N GLN A 251 16.87 -6.28 0.39
CA GLN A 251 18.04 -7.08 0.80
C GLN A 251 17.65 -8.47 1.33
N ILE A 252 16.60 -8.56 2.12
CA ILE A 252 16.06 -9.85 2.59
C ILE A 252 15.66 -10.72 1.39
N LEU A 253 14.89 -10.17 0.46
CA LEU A 253 14.42 -10.90 -0.72
C LEU A 253 15.56 -11.35 -1.63
N ASP A 254 16.51 -10.46 -1.90
CA ASP A 254 17.66 -10.73 -2.75
C ASP A 254 18.57 -11.82 -2.16
N SER A 255 18.75 -11.81 -0.83
CA SER A 255 19.57 -12.80 -0.12
C SER A 255 19.03 -14.22 -0.19
N THR A 256 17.76 -14.41 -0.54
CA THR A 256 17.15 -15.75 -0.67
C THR A 256 17.66 -16.53 -1.87
N ASN A 257 18.20 -15.85 -2.88
CA ASN A 257 18.55 -16.40 -4.18
C ASN A 257 17.39 -17.15 -4.88
N HIS A 258 16.14 -16.78 -4.57
CA HIS A 258 14.93 -17.29 -5.19
C HIS A 258 14.38 -16.30 -6.22
N THR A 259 13.38 -16.73 -6.98
CA THR A 259 12.64 -15.88 -7.90
C THR A 259 11.74 -14.93 -7.09
N THR A 260 12.17 -13.67 -6.94
CA THR A 260 11.48 -12.70 -6.09
C THR A 260 11.14 -11.42 -6.84
N ALA A 261 10.00 -10.82 -6.47
CA ALA A 261 9.59 -9.50 -6.93
C ALA A 261 8.92 -8.71 -5.82
N LEU A 262 9.12 -7.40 -5.83
CA LEU A 262 8.47 -6.44 -4.95
C LEU A 262 7.74 -5.39 -5.77
N TYR A 263 6.49 -5.12 -5.40
CA TYR A 263 5.69 -4.01 -5.89
C TYR A 263 5.42 -3.06 -4.73
N TYR A 264 5.79 -1.78 -4.88
CA TYR A 264 5.49 -0.72 -3.93
C TYR A 264 4.52 0.28 -4.54
N SER A 265 3.41 0.51 -3.85
CA SER A 265 2.44 1.54 -4.17
C SER A 265 1.87 2.14 -2.89
N PRO A 266 2.08 3.44 -2.62
CA PRO A 266 1.31 4.11 -1.59
C PRO A 266 -0.17 4.18 -1.97
N ASP A 267 -1.00 4.31 -0.97
CA ASP A 267 -2.44 4.45 -1.14
C ASP A 267 -2.83 5.84 -1.68
N HIS A 268 -2.19 6.90 -1.21
CA HIS A 268 -2.33 8.28 -1.69
C HIS A 268 -1.12 9.14 -1.30
N GLY A 269 -1.09 10.35 -1.81
CA GLY A 269 -0.17 11.39 -1.35
C GLY A 269 -0.85 12.38 -0.42
N GLU A 270 -0.20 13.53 -0.14
CA GLU A 270 -0.65 14.55 0.80
C GLU A 270 -0.42 15.97 0.31
N ASP A 271 -1.28 16.89 0.74
CA ASP A 271 -1.02 18.33 0.67
C ASP A 271 -0.21 18.78 1.90
N LEU A 272 0.81 19.59 1.69
CA LEU A 272 1.69 20.15 2.74
C LEU A 272 1.72 21.68 2.70
N LEU A 273 0.55 22.31 2.63
CA LEU A 273 0.43 23.77 2.50
C LEU A 273 1.16 24.29 1.24
N ASP A 274 1.03 23.58 0.11
CA ASP A 274 1.86 23.77 -1.08
C ASP A 274 1.53 25.03 -1.87
N ASP A 275 0.28 25.51 -1.79
CA ASP A 275 -0.20 26.66 -2.54
C ASP A 275 -1.07 27.62 -1.70
N ASP A 276 -1.58 28.68 -2.33
CA ASP A 276 -2.42 29.70 -1.67
C ASP A 276 -3.70 29.16 -1.05
N ARG A 277 -4.14 27.96 -1.44
CA ARG A 277 -5.30 27.27 -0.83
C ARG A 277 -5.00 26.73 0.57
N LYS A 278 -3.72 26.65 0.96
CA LYS A 278 -3.22 26.21 2.27
C LYS A 278 -3.83 24.87 2.71
N ARG A 279 -3.97 23.95 1.76
CA ARG A 279 -4.47 22.59 2.04
C ARG A 279 -3.42 21.80 2.78
N PHE A 280 -3.90 20.91 3.66
CA PHE A 280 -3.07 20.01 4.44
C PHE A 280 -3.75 18.65 4.54
N LEU A 281 -2.95 17.56 4.55
CA LEU A 281 -3.40 16.18 4.52
C LEU A 281 -4.08 15.79 3.19
N HIS A 282 -4.93 14.77 3.27
CA HIS A 282 -5.60 14.12 2.15
C HIS A 282 -7.15 14.16 2.31
N ALA A 283 -7.86 13.30 1.59
CA ALA A 283 -9.32 13.15 1.65
C ALA A 283 -10.12 14.42 1.27
N SER A 284 -9.50 15.37 0.57
CA SER A 284 -10.22 16.54 0.03
C SER A 284 -11.29 16.10 -0.97
N PRO A 285 -12.50 16.71 -0.93
CA PRO A 285 -13.55 16.45 -1.93
C PRO A 285 -13.13 16.75 -3.37
N HIS A 286 -12.16 17.64 -3.53
CA HIS A 286 -11.51 17.96 -4.80
C HIS A 286 -10.01 17.72 -4.62
N PRO A 287 -9.52 16.51 -4.90
CA PRO A 287 -8.12 16.16 -4.67
C PRO A 287 -7.17 17.04 -5.47
N THR A 288 -6.00 17.28 -4.93
CA THR A 288 -4.90 17.92 -5.62
C THR A 288 -4.05 16.88 -6.35
N TYR A 289 -3.18 17.34 -7.23
CA TYR A 289 -2.14 16.49 -7.80
C TYR A 289 -1.24 15.88 -6.72
N TYR A 290 -0.94 16.62 -5.66
CA TYR A 290 -0.14 16.15 -4.51
C TYR A 290 -0.76 14.98 -3.76
N GLN A 291 -2.10 14.90 -3.69
CA GLN A 291 -2.83 13.79 -3.07
C GLN A 291 -2.92 12.55 -3.97
N LEU A 292 -2.76 12.71 -5.28
CA LEU A 292 -2.98 11.63 -6.25
C LEU A 292 -1.67 11.09 -6.86
N HIS A 293 -0.65 11.91 -7.05
CA HIS A 293 0.62 11.51 -7.67
C HIS A 293 1.49 10.78 -6.65
N ILE A 294 1.68 9.48 -6.87
CA ILE A 294 2.34 8.56 -5.95
C ILE A 294 3.64 7.98 -6.54
N PRO A 295 4.64 7.67 -5.70
CA PRO A 295 5.83 6.95 -6.13
C PRO A 295 5.50 5.45 -6.25
N LEU A 296 5.38 4.98 -7.47
CA LEU A 296 5.12 3.58 -7.76
C LEU A 296 6.36 2.97 -8.41
N PHE A 297 6.82 1.83 -7.88
CA PHE A 297 7.92 1.10 -8.46
C PHE A 297 7.82 -0.42 -8.26
N LEU A 298 8.57 -1.13 -9.11
CA LEU A 298 8.79 -2.56 -9.02
C LEU A 298 10.27 -2.83 -8.85
N TRP A 299 10.58 -3.90 -8.13
CA TRP A 299 11.91 -4.48 -8.07
C TRP A 299 11.84 -5.97 -8.38
N PHE A 300 12.84 -6.47 -9.07
CA PHE A 300 12.94 -7.87 -9.48
C PHE A 300 14.34 -8.41 -9.16
N SER A 301 14.41 -9.61 -8.58
CA SER A 301 15.68 -10.33 -8.39
C SER A 301 16.32 -10.70 -9.73
N ASP A 302 17.60 -11.05 -9.71
CA ASP A 302 18.30 -11.54 -10.90
C ASP A 302 17.67 -12.82 -11.42
N GLN A 303 17.24 -13.73 -10.53
CA GLN A 303 16.55 -14.96 -10.87
C GLN A 303 15.24 -14.68 -11.60
N TYR A 304 14.43 -13.73 -11.10
CA TYR A 304 13.18 -13.33 -11.76
C TYR A 304 13.48 -12.80 -13.17
N ARG A 305 14.47 -11.92 -13.31
CA ARG A 305 14.83 -11.34 -14.62
C ARG A 305 15.32 -12.40 -15.60
N GLN A 306 16.10 -13.37 -15.16
CA GLN A 306 16.57 -14.46 -16.01
C GLN A 306 15.41 -15.36 -16.46
N GLU A 307 14.50 -15.68 -15.57
CA GLU A 307 13.39 -16.60 -15.85
C GLU A 307 12.29 -15.97 -16.73
N TYR A 308 11.90 -14.71 -16.44
CA TYR A 308 10.73 -14.10 -17.01
C TYR A 308 10.98 -12.91 -17.95
N ILE A 309 12.10 -12.21 -17.85
CA ILE A 309 12.35 -11.01 -18.64
C ILE A 309 13.26 -11.26 -19.85
N CYS A 310 14.14 -12.25 -19.82
CA CYS A 310 15.05 -12.57 -20.93
C CYS A 310 14.34 -13.00 -22.25
N GLY A 311 13.04 -13.18 -22.25
CA GLY A 311 12.24 -13.52 -23.45
C GLY A 311 11.36 -12.40 -23.99
N ILE A 312 11.27 -11.26 -23.34
CA ILE A 312 10.33 -10.19 -23.69
C ILE A 312 11.10 -8.89 -23.91
N GLY A 313 11.41 -8.58 -25.18
CA GLY A 313 12.00 -7.28 -25.54
C GLY A 313 11.08 -6.12 -25.11
N GLU A 314 11.68 -4.99 -24.76
CA GLU A 314 11.23 -3.62 -24.39
C GLU A 314 9.70 -3.26 -24.26
N HIS A 315 8.76 -4.20 -24.40
CA HIS A 315 7.31 -3.93 -24.38
C HIS A 315 6.62 -4.20 -23.02
N VAL A 316 7.36 -4.34 -21.90
CA VAL A 316 6.82 -4.68 -20.57
C VAL A 316 5.97 -3.56 -19.94
N CYS A 317 5.88 -2.39 -20.58
CA CYS A 317 5.28 -1.19 -19.99
C CYS A 317 3.75 -1.08 -19.97
N GLN A 318 2.97 -2.01 -20.53
CA GLN A 318 1.52 -1.82 -20.67
C GLN A 318 0.62 -2.55 -19.66
N TYR A 319 1.18 -3.39 -18.76
CA TYR A 319 0.34 -4.23 -17.88
C TYR A 319 0.84 -4.21 -16.42
N ILE A 320 0.69 -3.07 -15.74
CA ILE A 320 1.12 -2.91 -14.33
C ILE A 320 0.31 -3.78 -13.36
N GLN A 321 -0.96 -4.05 -13.65
CA GLN A 321 -1.72 -5.11 -12.96
C GLN A 321 -1.15 -6.50 -13.25
N CYS A 322 -0.36 -6.67 -14.29
CA CYS A 322 0.23 -7.93 -14.72
C CYS A 322 1.63 -8.24 -14.22
N ALA A 323 2.41 -7.32 -13.64
CA ALA A 323 3.80 -7.65 -13.28
C ALA A 323 3.88 -8.53 -12.02
N VAL A 324 3.04 -8.29 -11.00
CA VAL A 324 2.87 -9.21 -9.87
C VAL A 324 1.92 -10.36 -10.23
N CYS A 325 0.98 -10.13 -11.17
CA CYS A 325 0.03 -11.13 -11.69
C CYS A 325 0.45 -11.73 -13.05
N GLY A 326 1.56 -11.29 -13.67
CA GLY A 326 1.96 -11.70 -15.03
C GLY A 326 2.23 -13.20 -15.18
N ASN A 327 2.46 -13.88 -14.07
CA ASN A 327 2.59 -15.33 -14.00
C ASN A 327 1.33 -16.02 -13.43
N ILE A 328 0.26 -15.26 -13.17
CA ILE A 328 -1.03 -15.75 -12.70
C ILE A 328 -2.08 -15.35 -13.74
N GLU A 329 -2.61 -16.31 -14.47
CA GLU A 329 -3.77 -16.09 -15.33
C GLU A 329 -5.00 -15.94 -14.43
N ILE A 330 -5.61 -14.76 -14.47
CA ILE A 330 -6.86 -14.45 -13.77
C ILE A 330 -7.97 -14.38 -14.82
N SER A 331 -8.85 -15.37 -14.83
CA SER A 331 -10.09 -15.31 -15.59
C SER A 331 -11.23 -14.89 -14.67
N VAL A 332 -11.65 -13.63 -14.75
CA VAL A 332 -12.83 -13.16 -14.03
C VAL A 332 -14.07 -13.67 -14.77
N VAL A 333 -14.70 -14.72 -14.26
CA VAL A 333 -16.01 -15.17 -14.75
C VAL A 333 -17.06 -14.29 -14.11
N ASN A 334 -17.57 -13.31 -14.85
CA ASN A 334 -18.75 -12.56 -14.47
C ASN A 334 -19.98 -13.49 -14.50
N HIS A 335 -20.38 -14.04 -13.38
CA HIS A 335 -21.71 -14.60 -13.24
C HIS A 335 -22.73 -13.44 -13.29
N LYS A 336 -23.48 -13.36 -14.40
CA LYS A 336 -24.63 -12.45 -14.55
C LYS A 336 -25.78 -12.90 -13.65
#